data_541504ad01587bd018c592631a1caa71
#
_entry.id   541504ad01587bd018c592631a1caa71
#
_cell.length_a   1.000
_cell.length_b   1.000
_cell.length_c   1.000
_cell.angle_alpha   90.00
_cell.angle_beta   90.00
_cell.angle_gamma   90.00
#
_symmetry.space_group_name_H-M   'P 1'
#
loop_
_entity.id
_entity.type
_entity.pdbx_description
1 polymer ?
#
loop_
_entity_poly.entity_id
_entity_poly.type
_entity_poly.pdbx_seq_one_letter_code
_entity_poly.pdbx_strand_id
1 'polypeptide(L)'
;MLSFLSPAVLITPETFPAIHPVIRDEIMKIYKEYTERPLYYQTFIFSSFFQILGLIGRHHADVSTRILASSVNKQHEYIQKFLSVTDYINTHFSENLTLEQIASMAGFSKYHFSRLFRQYADTSFYKYLNQKRISYSQELLMNPELSVTEVGLQSGFTSLSAFLRMFRLINNCTPSEFRMLCDRDSRPEL
;
A
#
# COMPACT_ATOMS: atom_id res chain seq x y z
N MET A 1 -4.50 4.68 19.35
CA MET A 1 -5.89 4.72 19.69
C MET A 1 -6.69 4.84 18.40
N LEU A 2 -7.37 3.78 18.03
CA LEU A 2 -7.95 3.44 16.73
C LEU A 2 -9.27 4.17 16.46
N SER A 3 -9.25 5.41 16.04
CA SER A 3 -10.50 6.12 15.76
C SER A 3 -10.63 6.72 14.35
N PHE A 4 -9.90 6.17 13.38
CA PHE A 4 -9.99 6.59 11.97
C PHE A 4 -10.05 5.41 10.97
N LEU A 5 -10.35 4.22 11.45
CA LEU A 5 -11.09 3.30 10.59
C LEU A 5 -12.43 3.98 10.38
N SER A 6 -12.78 4.36 9.15
CA SER A 6 -14.16 4.67 8.79
C SER A 6 -15.04 3.67 9.53
N PRO A 7 -16.08 4.11 10.26
CA PRO A 7 -16.92 3.19 10.98
C PRO A 7 -17.26 2.08 10.00
N ALA A 8 -16.98 0.83 10.40
CA ALA A 8 -17.30 -0.31 9.56
C ALA A 8 -18.75 -0.14 9.11
N VAL A 9 -18.97 0.07 7.83
CA VAL A 9 -20.31 0.31 7.30
C VAL A 9 -21.00 -1.03 7.32
N LEU A 10 -21.85 -1.24 8.33
CA LEU A 10 -22.66 -2.44 8.43
C LEU A 10 -23.83 -2.35 7.43
N ILE A 11 -23.77 -3.16 6.40
CA ILE A 11 -24.84 -3.24 5.38
C ILE A 11 -25.89 -4.22 5.87
N THR A 12 -26.97 -3.68 6.44
CA THR A 12 -28.14 -4.47 6.90
C THR A 12 -29.38 -4.10 6.09
N PRO A 13 -30.44 -4.92 6.15
CA PRO A 13 -31.72 -4.57 5.50
C PRO A 13 -32.27 -3.22 5.98
N GLU A 14 -32.01 -2.84 7.24
CA GLU A 14 -32.50 -1.60 7.82
C GLU A 14 -31.64 -0.40 7.39
N THR A 15 -30.30 -0.56 7.32
CA THR A 15 -29.38 0.54 6.98
C THR A 15 -29.33 0.79 5.48
N PHE A 16 -29.46 -0.26 4.66
CA PHE A 16 -29.32 -0.18 3.21
C PHE A 16 -30.39 -1.04 2.48
N PRO A 17 -31.68 -0.74 2.62
CA PRO A 17 -32.76 -1.61 2.13
C PRO A 17 -32.69 -1.84 0.61
N ALA A 18 -32.22 -0.87 -0.17
CA ALA A 18 -32.18 -0.96 -1.63
C ALA A 18 -31.02 -1.85 -2.16
N ILE A 19 -29.86 -1.81 -1.50
CA ILE A 19 -28.66 -2.51 -2.02
C ILE A 19 -28.35 -3.80 -1.27
N HIS A 20 -28.83 -3.96 -0.05
CA HIS A 20 -28.61 -5.15 0.77
C HIS A 20 -29.04 -6.46 0.04
N PRO A 21 -30.24 -6.58 -0.53
CA PRO A 21 -30.64 -7.82 -1.21
C PRO A 21 -29.75 -8.11 -2.42
N VAL A 22 -29.35 -7.10 -3.18
CA VAL A 22 -28.49 -7.27 -4.35
C VAL A 22 -27.10 -7.75 -3.95
N ILE A 23 -26.49 -7.13 -2.91
CA ILE A 23 -25.18 -7.56 -2.39
C ILE A 23 -25.25 -8.99 -1.84
N ARG A 24 -26.31 -9.34 -1.12
CA ARG A 24 -26.51 -10.70 -0.63
C ARG A 24 -26.57 -11.70 -1.78
N ASP A 25 -27.28 -11.39 -2.83
CA ASP A 25 -27.43 -12.28 -3.99
C ASP A 25 -26.10 -12.44 -4.74
N GLU A 26 -25.30 -11.38 -4.88
CA GLU A 26 -23.94 -11.47 -5.44
C GLU A 26 -23.01 -12.31 -4.56
N ILE A 27 -23.08 -12.19 -3.23
CA ILE A 27 -22.31 -13.02 -2.29
C ILE A 27 -22.71 -14.50 -2.44
N MET A 28 -24.00 -14.80 -2.59
CA MET A 28 -24.47 -16.17 -2.81
C MET A 28 -24.01 -16.76 -4.16
N LYS A 29 -23.89 -15.92 -5.21
CA LYS A 29 -23.27 -16.33 -6.48
C LYS A 29 -21.79 -16.67 -6.27
N ILE A 30 -21.04 -15.81 -5.58
CA ILE A 30 -19.62 -16.07 -5.25
C ILE A 30 -19.48 -17.39 -4.50
N TYR A 31 -20.33 -17.62 -3.49
CA TYR A 31 -20.31 -18.86 -2.71
C TYR A 31 -20.55 -20.08 -3.59
N LYS A 32 -21.55 -20.02 -4.48
CA LYS A 32 -21.89 -21.12 -5.40
C LYS A 32 -20.72 -21.40 -6.36
N GLU A 33 -20.18 -20.37 -7.02
CA GLU A 33 -19.04 -20.51 -7.92
C GLU A 33 -17.82 -21.11 -7.22
N TYR A 34 -17.55 -20.69 -5.97
CA TYR A 34 -16.44 -21.20 -5.19
C TYR A 34 -16.60 -22.66 -4.76
N THR A 35 -17.83 -23.08 -4.44
CA THR A 35 -18.13 -24.47 -4.00
C THR A 35 -18.19 -25.46 -5.15
N GLU A 36 -18.86 -25.09 -6.24
CA GLU A 36 -19.09 -25.97 -7.41
C GLU A 36 -17.90 -25.98 -8.39
N ARG A 37 -17.10 -24.92 -8.40
CA ARG A 37 -15.91 -24.73 -9.26
C ARG A 37 -16.11 -25.07 -10.73
N PRO A 38 -17.17 -24.56 -11.39
CA PRO A 38 -17.34 -24.76 -12.82
C PRO A 38 -16.22 -24.11 -13.64
N LEU A 39 -16.18 -24.40 -14.94
CA LEU A 39 -15.18 -23.80 -15.83
C LEU A 39 -15.25 -22.25 -15.74
N TYR A 40 -14.10 -21.59 -15.55
CA TYR A 40 -13.97 -20.14 -15.37
C TYR A 40 -14.60 -19.56 -14.09
N TYR A 41 -14.86 -20.35 -13.04
CA TYR A 41 -15.45 -19.90 -11.78
C TYR A 41 -14.77 -18.65 -11.18
N GLN A 42 -13.45 -18.54 -11.29
CA GLN A 42 -12.71 -17.38 -10.81
C GLN A 42 -13.16 -16.08 -11.50
N THR A 43 -13.39 -16.12 -12.81
CA THR A 43 -13.87 -14.95 -13.57
C THR A 43 -15.23 -14.48 -13.09
N PHE A 44 -16.13 -15.42 -12.79
CA PHE A 44 -17.46 -15.09 -12.26
C PHE A 44 -17.40 -14.56 -10.82
N ILE A 45 -16.52 -15.10 -9.98
CA ILE A 45 -16.25 -14.57 -8.64
C ILE A 45 -15.77 -13.10 -8.72
N PHE A 46 -14.78 -12.79 -9.57
CA PHE A 46 -14.30 -11.42 -9.76
C PHE A 46 -15.38 -10.50 -10.32
N SER A 47 -16.19 -10.97 -11.24
CA SER A 47 -17.32 -10.19 -11.78
C SER A 47 -18.30 -9.77 -10.68
N SER A 48 -18.75 -10.71 -9.86
CA SER A 48 -19.64 -10.43 -8.74
C SER A 48 -18.99 -9.52 -7.70
N PHE A 49 -17.70 -9.67 -7.45
CA PHE A 49 -16.96 -8.79 -6.56
C PHE A 49 -16.92 -7.34 -7.07
N PHE A 50 -16.64 -7.13 -8.36
CA PHE A 50 -16.69 -5.80 -8.97
C PHE A 50 -18.08 -5.19 -8.98
N GLN A 51 -19.15 -6.00 -9.13
CA GLN A 51 -20.52 -5.53 -9.01
C GLN A 51 -20.82 -5.01 -7.59
N ILE A 52 -20.41 -5.73 -6.56
CA ILE A 52 -20.54 -5.30 -5.16
C ILE A 52 -19.81 -3.98 -4.93
N LEU A 53 -18.55 -3.86 -5.38
CA LEU A 53 -17.78 -2.61 -5.26
C LEU A 53 -18.46 -1.44 -5.98
N GLY A 54 -18.99 -1.67 -7.17
CA GLY A 54 -19.73 -0.67 -7.93
C GLY A 54 -21.02 -0.20 -7.25
N LEU A 55 -21.77 -1.11 -6.63
CA LEU A 55 -22.97 -0.78 -5.85
C LEU A 55 -22.65 0.05 -4.61
N ILE A 56 -21.64 -0.35 -3.86
CA ILE A 56 -21.17 0.39 -2.69
C ILE A 56 -20.68 1.80 -3.11
N GLY A 57 -19.90 1.87 -4.19
CA GLY A 57 -19.38 3.13 -4.71
C GLY A 57 -20.49 4.10 -5.14
N ARG A 58 -21.50 3.62 -5.87
CA ARG A 58 -22.65 4.45 -6.26
C ARG A 58 -23.45 4.94 -5.04
N HIS A 59 -23.70 4.07 -4.10
CA HIS A 59 -24.41 4.45 -2.87
C HIS A 59 -23.63 5.50 -2.07
N HIS A 60 -22.30 5.35 -1.94
CA HIS A 60 -21.46 6.38 -1.32
C HIS A 60 -21.49 7.71 -2.07
N ALA A 61 -21.50 7.70 -3.39
CA ALA A 61 -21.64 8.91 -4.20
C ALA A 61 -22.98 9.63 -3.95
N ASP A 62 -24.09 8.90 -3.88
CA ASP A 62 -25.42 9.45 -3.63
C ASP A 62 -25.58 10.01 -2.19
N VAL A 63 -25.01 9.34 -1.19
CA VAL A 63 -25.03 9.81 0.21
C VAL A 63 -24.10 11.00 0.40
N SER A 64 -22.94 11.00 -0.26
CA SER A 64 -21.95 12.09 -0.19
C SER A 64 -22.48 13.39 -0.78
N THR A 65 -23.30 13.33 -1.82
CA THR A 65 -23.93 14.52 -2.43
C THR A 65 -24.97 15.16 -1.49
N ARG A 66 -25.51 14.44 -0.54
CA ARG A 66 -26.57 14.95 0.35
C ARG A 66 -26.11 15.49 1.71
N ILE A 67 -24.95 15.08 2.23
CA ILE A 67 -24.61 15.35 3.64
C ILE A 67 -23.30 16.16 3.83
N LEU A 68 -22.38 16.26 2.87
CA LEU A 68 -20.99 16.60 3.20
C LEU A 68 -20.26 17.55 2.21
N ALA A 69 -20.88 18.57 1.71
CA ALA A 69 -20.21 19.49 0.77
C ALA A 69 -18.95 20.20 1.33
N SER A 70 -18.71 20.27 2.60
CA SER A 70 -17.56 21.00 3.18
C SER A 70 -16.48 20.15 3.86
N SER A 71 -16.84 19.09 4.57
CA SER A 71 -15.86 18.27 5.32
C SER A 71 -15.27 17.13 4.49
N VAL A 72 -16.06 16.57 3.60
CA VAL A 72 -15.62 15.48 2.68
C VAL A 72 -14.62 16.00 1.64
N ASN A 73 -14.81 17.22 1.13
CA ASN A 73 -13.87 17.84 0.19
C ASN A 73 -12.46 17.95 0.81
N LYS A 74 -12.37 18.35 2.08
CA LYS A 74 -11.09 18.51 2.75
C LYS A 74 -10.38 17.18 3.04
N GLN A 75 -11.13 16.15 3.43
CA GLN A 75 -10.58 14.82 3.65
C GLN A 75 -10.16 14.14 2.32
N HIS A 76 -10.98 14.31 1.29
CA HIS A 76 -10.65 13.84 -0.06
C HIS A 76 -9.40 14.53 -0.62
N GLU A 77 -9.28 15.84 -0.44
CA GLU A 77 -8.09 16.61 -0.78
C GLU A 77 -6.83 16.09 -0.06
N TYR A 78 -6.93 15.77 1.22
CA TYR A 78 -5.81 15.20 1.98
C TYR A 78 -5.40 13.83 1.47
N ILE A 79 -6.36 12.98 1.14
CA ILE A 79 -6.10 11.65 0.56
C ILE A 79 -5.40 11.80 -0.80
N GLN A 80 -5.90 12.68 -1.68
CA GLN A 80 -5.29 12.91 -2.99
C GLN A 80 -3.85 13.44 -2.87
N LYS A 81 -3.62 14.40 -1.98
CA LYS A 81 -2.26 14.91 -1.68
C LYS A 81 -1.36 13.81 -1.12
N PHE A 82 -1.89 12.95 -0.25
CA PHE A 82 -1.15 11.82 0.29
C PHE A 82 -0.78 10.81 -0.80
N LEU A 83 -1.71 10.44 -1.66
CA LEU A 83 -1.47 9.49 -2.76
C LEU A 83 -0.41 10.03 -3.73
N SER A 84 -0.51 11.31 -4.15
CA SER A 84 0.47 11.91 -5.06
C SER A 84 1.88 11.95 -4.46
N VAL A 85 1.99 12.24 -3.16
CA VAL A 85 3.27 12.25 -2.45
C VAL A 85 3.82 10.83 -2.28
N THR A 86 2.97 9.85 -2.02
CA THR A 86 3.40 8.46 -1.91
C THR A 86 3.90 7.92 -3.23
N ASP A 87 3.25 8.28 -4.33
CA ASP A 87 3.70 7.96 -5.68
C ASP A 87 5.06 8.61 -6.00
N TYR A 88 5.22 9.88 -5.64
CA TYR A 88 6.51 10.56 -5.76
C TYR A 88 7.62 9.86 -4.96
N ILE A 89 7.35 9.47 -3.71
CA ILE A 89 8.32 8.71 -2.89
C ILE A 89 8.65 7.37 -3.56
N ASN A 90 7.67 6.66 -4.10
CA ASN A 90 7.84 5.37 -4.74
C ASN A 90 8.70 5.43 -6.03
N THR A 91 8.73 6.58 -6.69
CA THR A 91 9.52 6.79 -7.92
C THR A 91 10.89 7.42 -7.66
N HIS A 92 11.05 8.15 -6.52
CA HIS A 92 12.26 8.93 -6.21
C HIS A 92 12.96 8.47 -4.91
N PHE A 93 12.64 7.28 -4.39
CA PHE A 93 13.16 6.79 -3.10
C PHE A 93 14.70 6.72 -3.04
N SER A 94 15.38 6.57 -4.17
CA SER A 94 16.84 6.55 -4.25
C SER A 94 17.49 7.94 -4.08
N GLU A 95 16.70 9.00 -4.22
CA GLU A 95 17.17 10.36 -4.04
C GLU A 95 17.23 10.75 -2.54
N ASN A 96 17.90 11.87 -2.23
CA ASN A 96 17.98 12.37 -0.85
C ASN A 96 16.68 13.08 -0.44
N LEU A 97 15.62 12.29 -0.22
CA LEU A 97 14.31 12.81 0.19
C LEU A 97 14.30 13.17 1.68
N THR A 98 13.86 14.39 1.98
CA THR A 98 13.65 14.85 3.35
C THR A 98 12.15 15.00 3.66
N LEU A 99 11.80 14.84 4.93
CA LEU A 99 10.42 15.02 5.40
C LEU A 99 9.92 16.44 5.09
N GLU A 100 10.79 17.44 5.18
CA GLU A 100 10.50 18.85 4.87
C GLU A 100 10.12 19.06 3.41
N GLN A 101 10.91 18.50 2.49
CA GLN A 101 10.63 18.58 1.05
C GLN A 101 9.27 17.96 0.71
N ILE A 102 9.04 16.76 1.19
CA ILE A 102 7.82 16.00 0.93
C ILE A 102 6.59 16.69 1.57
N ALA A 103 6.72 17.22 2.77
CA ALA A 103 5.66 18.01 3.40
C ALA A 103 5.32 19.27 2.60
N SER A 104 6.37 20.00 2.12
CA SER A 104 6.19 21.19 1.28
C SER A 104 5.49 20.89 -0.03
N MET A 105 5.83 19.78 -0.69
CA MET A 105 5.15 19.33 -1.93
C MET A 105 3.65 19.08 -1.71
N ALA A 106 3.28 18.52 -0.55
CA ALA A 106 1.89 18.30 -0.17
C ALA A 106 1.18 19.58 0.33
N GLY A 107 1.91 20.70 0.46
CA GLY A 107 1.37 21.95 1.00
C GLY A 107 1.10 21.91 2.51
N PHE A 108 1.88 21.11 3.26
CA PHE A 108 1.75 20.95 4.70
C PHE A 108 3.01 21.40 5.46
N SER A 109 2.83 21.77 6.73
CA SER A 109 3.99 21.87 7.63
C SER A 109 4.54 20.47 7.91
N LYS A 110 5.86 20.37 8.21
CA LYS A 110 6.54 19.13 8.57
C LYS A 110 5.79 18.32 9.65
N TYR A 111 5.36 18.99 10.72
CA TYR A 111 4.67 18.34 11.85
C TYR A 111 3.30 17.81 11.45
N HIS A 112 2.54 18.60 10.68
CA HIS A 112 1.22 18.18 10.20
C HIS A 112 1.34 17.01 9.24
N PHE A 113 2.27 17.09 8.27
CA PHE A 113 2.53 16.00 7.34
C PHE A 113 3.00 14.72 8.03
N SER A 114 3.92 14.80 8.99
CA SER A 114 4.37 13.63 9.75
C SER A 114 3.23 12.90 10.46
N ARG A 115 2.26 13.65 11.01
CA ARG A 115 1.07 13.09 11.65
C ARG A 115 0.13 12.44 10.62
N LEU A 116 -0.13 13.13 9.51
CA LEU A 116 -0.95 12.60 8.42
C LEU A 116 -0.32 11.35 7.81
N PHE A 117 1.00 11.38 7.55
CA PHE A 117 1.71 10.24 6.98
C PHE A 117 1.57 9.00 7.88
N ARG A 118 1.77 9.16 9.19
CA ARG A 118 1.56 8.06 10.14
C ARG A 118 0.11 7.58 10.17
N GLN A 119 -0.85 8.47 10.02
CA GLN A 119 -2.27 8.13 9.99
C GLN A 119 -2.65 7.30 8.76
N TYR A 120 -2.14 7.64 7.56
CA TYR A 120 -2.52 7.00 6.31
C TYR A 120 -1.63 5.82 5.92
N ALA A 121 -0.33 5.85 6.26
CA ALA A 121 0.63 4.80 5.95
C ALA A 121 0.87 3.81 7.10
N ASP A 122 0.27 4.05 8.28
CA ASP A 122 0.49 3.30 9.54
C ASP A 122 1.98 3.17 9.92
N THR A 123 2.81 4.07 9.42
CA THR A 123 4.25 4.08 9.66
C THR A 123 4.82 5.49 9.53
N SER A 124 6.06 5.72 9.96
CA SER A 124 6.72 7.01 9.74
C SER A 124 7.28 7.12 8.33
N PHE A 125 7.40 8.37 7.81
CA PHE A 125 8.01 8.64 6.50
C PHE A 125 9.37 7.96 6.32
N TYR A 126 10.28 8.11 7.27
CA TYR A 126 11.62 7.51 7.15
C TYR A 126 11.60 5.98 7.21
N LYS A 127 10.70 5.38 7.97
CA LYS A 127 10.55 3.93 7.99
C LYS A 127 10.02 3.44 6.65
N TYR A 128 9.02 4.11 6.09
CA TYR A 128 8.48 3.81 4.77
C TYR A 128 9.54 3.94 3.67
N LEU A 129 10.28 5.06 3.64
CA LEU A 129 11.37 5.30 2.69
C LEU A 129 12.44 4.21 2.77
N ASN A 130 12.88 3.86 3.98
CA ASN A 130 13.87 2.81 4.18
C ASN A 130 13.37 1.43 3.76
N GLN A 131 12.10 1.10 3.99
CA GLN A 131 11.50 -0.15 3.50
C GLN A 131 11.56 -0.22 1.97
N LYS A 132 11.21 0.86 1.27
CA LYS A 132 11.31 0.93 -0.19
C LYS A 132 12.74 0.75 -0.69
N ARG A 133 13.70 1.44 -0.08
CA ARG A 133 15.12 1.31 -0.41
C ARG A 133 15.64 -0.11 -0.21
N ILE A 134 15.25 -0.75 0.89
CA ILE A 134 15.64 -2.14 1.16
C ILE A 134 15.00 -3.10 0.17
N SER A 135 13.71 -2.96 -0.16
CA SER A 135 13.07 -3.79 -1.19
C SER A 135 13.80 -3.68 -2.53
N TYR A 136 14.13 -2.47 -2.96
CA TYR A 136 14.91 -2.27 -4.19
C TYR A 136 16.34 -2.84 -4.09
N SER A 137 16.98 -2.73 -2.93
CA SER A 137 18.30 -3.33 -2.72
C SER A 137 18.29 -4.86 -2.82
N GLN A 138 17.19 -5.51 -2.46
CA GLN A 138 17.01 -6.96 -2.64
C GLN A 138 17.02 -7.34 -4.12
N GLU A 139 16.35 -6.56 -4.96
CA GLU A 139 16.35 -6.75 -6.42
C GLU A 139 17.77 -6.57 -7.00
N LEU A 140 18.49 -5.51 -6.57
CA LEU A 140 19.86 -5.26 -7.01
C LEU A 140 20.84 -6.34 -6.54
N LEU A 141 20.64 -6.95 -5.36
CA LEU A 141 21.49 -8.02 -4.86
C LEU A 141 21.41 -9.31 -5.70
N MET A 142 20.37 -9.48 -6.51
CA MET A 142 20.27 -10.60 -7.46
C MET A 142 21.27 -10.47 -8.61
N ASN A 143 21.83 -9.28 -8.86
CA ASN A 143 22.90 -9.10 -9.82
C ASN A 143 24.27 -9.35 -9.14
N PRO A 144 24.99 -10.43 -9.52
CA PRO A 144 26.29 -10.78 -8.92
C PRO A 144 27.40 -9.78 -9.24
N GLU A 145 27.27 -8.99 -10.31
CA GLU A 145 28.26 -7.99 -10.72
C GLU A 145 28.30 -6.77 -9.79
N LEU A 146 27.20 -6.50 -9.05
CA LEU A 146 27.13 -5.36 -8.15
C LEU A 146 27.72 -5.71 -6.79
N SER A 147 28.67 -4.90 -6.32
CA SER A 147 29.15 -4.97 -4.95
C SER A 147 28.07 -4.54 -3.96
N VAL A 148 28.15 -5.01 -2.71
CA VAL A 148 27.24 -4.62 -1.64
C VAL A 148 27.25 -3.10 -1.40
N THR A 149 28.40 -2.45 -1.61
CA THR A 149 28.53 -1.00 -1.52
C THR A 149 27.76 -0.28 -2.61
N GLU A 150 27.91 -0.71 -3.86
CA GLU A 150 27.15 -0.15 -4.99
C GLU A 150 25.65 -0.33 -4.83
N VAL A 151 25.20 -1.52 -4.40
CA VAL A 151 23.80 -1.79 -4.08
C VAL A 151 23.27 -0.79 -3.06
N GLY A 152 24.00 -0.56 -1.96
CA GLY A 152 23.60 0.39 -0.93
C GLY A 152 23.46 1.82 -1.47
N LEU A 153 24.43 2.28 -2.27
CA LEU A 153 24.41 3.62 -2.87
C LEU A 153 23.29 3.76 -3.90
N GLN A 154 23.13 2.81 -4.81
CA GLN A 154 22.06 2.83 -5.82
C GLN A 154 20.67 2.77 -5.20
N SER A 155 20.54 2.14 -4.02
CA SER A 155 19.28 2.10 -3.27
C SER A 155 19.00 3.40 -2.49
N GLY A 156 19.86 4.41 -2.60
CA GLY A 156 19.67 5.74 -2.02
C GLY A 156 20.16 5.90 -0.59
N PHE A 157 20.99 4.98 -0.07
CA PHE A 157 21.63 5.16 1.22
C PHE A 157 22.87 6.04 1.08
N THR A 158 23.03 6.99 2.01
CA THR A 158 24.17 7.94 2.02
C THR A 158 25.46 7.32 2.55
N SER A 159 25.40 6.15 3.19
CA SER A 159 26.56 5.42 3.67
C SER A 159 26.32 3.92 3.73
N LEU A 160 27.38 3.15 3.51
CA LEU A 160 27.35 1.69 3.64
C LEU A 160 26.90 1.25 5.04
N SER A 161 27.36 1.93 6.08
CA SER A 161 26.99 1.59 7.47
C SER A 161 25.48 1.75 7.73
N ALA A 162 24.86 2.81 7.18
CA ALA A 162 23.42 3.03 7.29
C ALA A 162 22.65 1.93 6.53
N PHE A 163 23.11 1.57 5.34
CA PHE A 163 22.54 0.48 4.54
C PHE A 163 22.59 -0.86 5.28
N LEU A 164 23.78 -1.30 5.71
CA LEU A 164 23.97 -2.59 6.40
C LEU A 164 23.11 -2.70 7.65
N ARG A 165 23.07 -1.64 8.45
CA ARG A 165 22.23 -1.60 9.67
C ARG A 165 20.76 -1.73 9.33
N MET A 166 20.27 -1.00 8.31
CA MET A 166 18.86 -1.00 7.95
C MET A 166 18.47 -2.31 7.28
N PHE A 167 19.32 -2.87 6.42
CA PHE A 167 19.09 -4.14 5.77
C PHE A 167 18.94 -5.27 6.80
N ARG A 168 19.86 -5.34 7.78
CA ARG A 168 19.81 -6.33 8.85
C ARG A 168 18.57 -6.15 9.74
N LEU A 169 18.17 -4.91 10.02
CA LEU A 169 16.98 -4.63 10.82
C LEU A 169 15.69 -5.12 10.15
N ILE A 170 15.59 -5.02 8.82
CA ILE A 170 14.38 -5.37 8.08
C ILE A 170 14.36 -6.85 7.68
N ASN A 171 15.51 -7.41 7.26
CA ASN A 171 15.59 -8.77 6.72
C ASN A 171 16.12 -9.81 7.71
N ASN A 172 16.58 -9.41 8.91
CA ASN A 172 17.22 -10.27 9.91
C ASN A 172 18.50 -10.99 9.43
N CYS A 173 19.07 -10.58 8.31
CA CYS A 173 20.32 -11.08 7.75
C CYS A 173 21.12 -9.94 7.10
N THR A 174 22.39 -10.18 6.79
CA THR A 174 23.22 -9.23 6.04
C THR A 174 22.93 -9.31 4.54
N PRO A 175 23.26 -8.26 3.73
CA PRO A 175 23.12 -8.31 2.29
C PRO A 175 23.88 -9.46 1.63
N SER A 176 25.06 -9.81 2.13
CA SER A 176 25.86 -10.93 1.62
C SER A 176 25.22 -12.28 1.92
N GLU A 177 24.69 -12.47 3.12
CA GLU A 177 23.92 -13.66 3.48
C GLU A 177 22.64 -13.79 2.65
N PHE A 178 21.94 -12.68 2.43
CA PHE A 178 20.75 -12.64 1.57
C PHE A 178 21.08 -13.10 0.14
N ARG A 179 22.15 -12.57 -0.47
CA ARG A 179 22.62 -12.98 -1.80
C ARG A 179 22.89 -14.48 -1.85
N MET A 180 23.63 -15.03 -0.87
CA MET A 180 23.92 -16.45 -0.83
C MET A 180 22.66 -17.33 -0.71
N LEU A 181 21.63 -16.87 0.01
CA LEU A 181 20.36 -17.59 0.11
C LEU A 181 19.64 -17.62 -1.24
N CYS A 182 19.57 -16.49 -1.92
CA CYS A 182 18.96 -16.40 -3.24
C CYS A 182 19.67 -17.25 -4.30
N ASP A 183 21.02 -17.31 -4.28
CA ASP A 183 21.82 -18.14 -5.18
C ASP A 183 21.58 -19.64 -4.99
N ARG A 184 21.28 -20.06 -3.76
CA ARG A 184 20.94 -21.47 -3.45
C ARG A 184 19.56 -21.85 -3.99
N ASP A 185 18.56 -20.99 -3.81
CA ASP A 185 17.20 -21.25 -4.30
C ASP A 185 17.11 -21.23 -5.83
N SER A 186 18.08 -20.61 -6.51
CA SER A 186 18.15 -20.53 -7.97
C SER A 186 18.83 -21.74 -8.63
N ARG A 187 19.42 -22.65 -7.85
CA ARG A 187 20.03 -23.90 -8.38
C ARG A 187 19.03 -25.02 -8.20
N PRO A 188 18.49 -25.60 -9.32
CA PRO A 188 17.72 -26.83 -9.23
C PRO A 188 18.62 -27.92 -8.64
N GLU A 189 18.12 -28.65 -7.64
CA GLU A 189 18.77 -29.85 -7.16
C GLU A 189 18.94 -30.83 -8.32
N LEU A 190 20.20 -31.13 -8.68
CA LEU A 190 20.58 -32.15 -9.66
C LEU A 190 20.46 -33.54 -9.04
#